data_9c29807cc044f115220750877150e1cb
#
_entry.id   9c29807cc044f115220750877150e1cb
#
_cell.length_a   1.000
_cell.length_b   1.000
_cell.length_c   1.000
_cell.angle_alpha   90.00
_cell.angle_beta   90.00
_cell.angle_gamma   90.00
#
_symmetry.space_group_name_H-M   'P 1'
#
loop_
_entity.id
_entity.type
_entity.pdbx_description
1 polymer ?
#
loop_
_entity_poly.entity_id
_entity_poly.type
_entity_poly.pdbx_seq_one_letter_code
_entity_poly.pdbx_strand_id
1 'polypeptide(L)'
;MDRVPSLPPPAGALLLGFVAGLRSQVPVALLAIESERGRFDPGGGRLARRFGSREGVLGALVACAGELAADKLPVTPARTTVGPFLQRLATGGTVGAAVHYDAGRPRALGALLGAAGAGAGAWAGTRARGFSAERTGLPGPLLGAAEDLVAVGLAVVVVASGLSRA
;
A
#
# COMPACT_ATOMS: atom_id res chain seq x y z
N MET A 1 27.68 13.41 -1.85
CA MET A 1 26.24 13.11 -1.51
C MET A 1 25.96 11.74 -2.07
N ASP A 2 26.09 10.72 -1.21
CA ASP A 2 25.89 9.33 -1.61
C ASP A 2 24.43 9.12 -2.01
N ARG A 3 24.23 8.67 -3.24
CA ARG A 3 22.86 8.35 -3.71
C ARG A 3 22.37 7.17 -2.89
N VAL A 4 21.29 7.38 -2.15
CA VAL A 4 20.56 6.26 -1.54
C VAL A 4 20.24 5.27 -2.68
N PRO A 5 20.65 4.00 -2.56
CA PRO A 5 20.42 3.03 -3.61
C PRO A 5 18.91 2.93 -3.87
N SER A 6 18.51 3.22 -5.10
CA SER A 6 17.10 3.14 -5.52
C SER A 6 16.63 1.69 -5.49
N LEU A 7 15.43 1.47 -4.93
CA LEU A 7 14.83 0.13 -4.90
C LEU A 7 14.51 -0.34 -6.33
N PRO A 8 14.90 -1.57 -6.71
CA PRO A 8 14.51 -2.11 -8.00
C PRO A 8 12.99 -2.24 -8.09
N PRO A 9 12.37 -1.95 -9.26
CA PRO A 9 10.92 -1.95 -9.43
C PRO A 9 10.20 -3.22 -8.96
N PRO A 10 10.73 -4.44 -9.14
CA PRO A 10 10.12 -5.65 -8.58
C PRO A 10 10.03 -5.65 -7.05
N ALA A 11 11.07 -5.15 -6.38
CA ALA A 11 11.07 -5.02 -4.93
C ALA A 11 10.08 -3.94 -4.47
N GLY A 12 10.03 -2.80 -5.17
CA GLY A 12 9.04 -1.74 -4.93
C GLY A 12 7.61 -2.24 -5.06
N ALA A 13 7.31 -3.00 -6.12
CA ALA A 13 6.00 -3.60 -6.35
C ALA A 13 5.61 -4.59 -5.23
N LEU A 14 6.54 -5.47 -4.83
CA LEU A 14 6.32 -6.45 -3.77
C LEU A 14 6.11 -5.76 -2.41
N LEU A 15 6.95 -4.79 -2.06
CA LEU A 15 6.88 -4.10 -0.77
C LEU A 15 5.66 -3.20 -0.64
N LEU A 16 5.32 -2.40 -1.67
CA LEU A 16 4.08 -1.61 -1.65
C LEU A 16 2.85 -2.50 -1.69
N GLY A 17 2.91 -3.65 -2.37
CA GLY A 17 1.90 -4.69 -2.26
C GLY A 17 1.77 -5.20 -0.83
N PHE A 18 2.87 -5.51 -0.16
CA PHE A 18 2.86 -5.95 1.24
C PHE A 18 2.19 -4.89 2.15
N VAL A 19 2.52 -3.62 1.95
CA VAL A 19 1.84 -2.52 2.66
C VAL A 19 0.33 -2.51 2.34
N ALA A 20 -0.07 -2.73 1.08
CA ALA A 20 -1.49 -2.84 0.72
C ALA A 20 -2.18 -4.01 1.43
N GLY A 21 -1.46 -5.08 1.74
CA GLY A 21 -1.93 -6.18 2.58
C GLY A 21 -2.18 -5.77 4.02
N LEU A 22 -1.35 -4.89 4.59
CA LEU A 22 -1.55 -4.32 5.92
C LEU A 22 -2.66 -3.26 5.91
N ARG A 23 -2.55 -2.28 5.01
CA ARG A 23 -3.46 -1.12 4.84
C ARG A 23 -3.63 -0.83 3.35
N SER A 24 -4.79 -1.17 2.80
CA SER A 24 -4.97 -1.16 1.34
C SER A 24 -4.86 0.24 0.74
N GLN A 25 -5.29 1.28 1.43
CA GLN A 25 -5.31 2.64 0.92
C GLN A 25 -4.01 3.42 1.14
N VAL A 26 -3.12 2.99 2.04
CA VAL A 26 -1.86 3.68 2.33
C VAL A 26 -0.96 3.82 1.11
N PRO A 27 -0.60 2.76 0.37
CA PRO A 27 0.24 2.91 -0.82
C PRO A 27 -0.47 3.66 -1.93
N VAL A 28 -1.80 3.56 -2.05
CA VAL A 28 -2.61 4.31 -3.02
C VAL A 28 -2.51 5.82 -2.76
N ALA A 29 -2.69 6.24 -1.50
CA ALA A 29 -2.60 7.65 -1.12
C ALA A 29 -1.19 8.23 -1.37
N LEU A 30 -0.13 7.48 -1.02
CA LEU A 30 1.25 7.93 -1.27
C LEU A 30 1.56 8.04 -2.76
N LEU A 31 1.18 7.06 -3.58
CA LEU A 31 1.39 7.13 -5.02
C LEU A 31 0.56 8.25 -5.68
N ALA A 32 -0.63 8.57 -5.17
CA ALA A 32 -1.40 9.71 -5.64
C ALA A 32 -0.67 11.03 -5.35
N ILE A 33 -0.10 11.19 -4.15
CA ILE A 33 0.71 12.36 -3.78
C ILE A 33 1.95 12.47 -4.67
N GLU A 34 2.67 11.39 -4.91
CA GLU A 34 3.86 11.40 -5.77
C GLU A 34 3.51 11.69 -7.24
N SER A 35 2.34 11.23 -7.68
CA SER A 35 1.83 11.52 -9.04
C SER A 35 1.45 12.99 -9.18
N GLU A 36 0.79 13.59 -8.19
CA GLU A 36 0.46 15.03 -8.17
C GLU A 36 1.73 15.90 -8.20
N ARG A 37 2.79 15.44 -7.53
CA ARG A 37 4.12 16.08 -7.54
C ARG A 37 4.92 15.85 -8.83
N GLY A 38 4.39 15.09 -9.78
CA GLY A 38 5.07 14.75 -11.04
C GLY A 38 6.25 13.79 -10.87
N ARG A 39 6.36 13.11 -9.72
CA ARG A 39 7.45 12.16 -9.43
C ARG A 39 7.10 10.70 -9.70
N PHE A 40 5.83 10.42 -9.99
CA PHE A 40 5.32 9.08 -10.29
C PHE A 40 4.28 9.14 -11.41
N ASP A 41 4.38 8.23 -12.40
CA ASP A 41 3.40 8.07 -13.47
C ASP A 41 2.59 6.76 -13.27
N PRO A 42 1.34 6.83 -12.81
CA PRO A 42 0.51 5.64 -12.60
C PRO A 42 0.02 5.00 -13.90
N GLY A 43 0.24 5.63 -15.04
CA GLY A 43 -0.19 5.18 -16.35
C GLY A 43 -0.81 6.25 -17.21
N GLY A 44 -1.02 5.92 -18.51
CA GLY A 44 -1.64 6.83 -19.47
C GLY A 44 -3.16 6.95 -19.31
N GLY A 45 -3.73 8.05 -19.82
CA GLY A 45 -5.16 8.23 -19.97
C GLY A 45 -5.82 9.12 -18.91
N ARG A 46 -7.16 9.24 -19.03
CA ARG A 46 -7.95 10.17 -18.19
C ARG A 46 -7.92 9.78 -16.70
N LEU A 47 -7.95 8.47 -16.43
CA LEU A 47 -7.99 7.95 -15.06
C LEU A 47 -6.70 8.23 -14.32
N ALA A 48 -5.55 8.03 -14.97
CA ALA A 48 -4.23 8.33 -14.42
C ALA A 48 -4.06 9.82 -14.12
N ARG A 49 -4.49 10.69 -15.04
CA ARG A 49 -4.48 12.14 -14.81
C ARG A 49 -5.35 12.56 -13.64
N ARG A 50 -6.53 11.94 -13.49
CA ARG A 50 -7.42 12.22 -12.35
C ARG A 50 -6.84 11.70 -11.03
N PHE A 51 -6.16 10.56 -11.06
CA PHE A 51 -5.46 10.02 -9.90
C PHE A 51 -4.37 10.98 -9.39
N GLY A 52 -3.57 11.58 -10.28
CA GLY A 52 -2.55 12.56 -9.95
C GLY A 52 -3.05 14.01 -9.85
N SER A 53 -4.36 14.25 -9.77
CA SER A 53 -4.93 15.57 -9.51
C SER A 53 -5.13 15.81 -8.01
N ARG A 54 -5.35 17.08 -7.61
CA ARG A 54 -5.67 17.42 -6.22
C ARG A 54 -6.91 16.68 -5.71
N GLU A 55 -7.95 16.55 -6.55
CA GLU A 55 -9.16 15.80 -6.20
C GLU A 55 -8.86 14.32 -6.02
N GLY A 56 -7.99 13.76 -6.86
CA GLY A 56 -7.53 12.36 -6.75
C GLY A 56 -6.77 12.12 -5.44
N VAL A 57 -5.86 13.02 -5.09
CA VAL A 57 -5.13 12.97 -3.81
C VAL A 57 -6.08 13.07 -2.63
N LEU A 58 -7.01 14.05 -2.64
CA LEU A 58 -8.00 14.20 -1.57
C LEU A 58 -8.88 12.95 -1.43
N GLY A 59 -9.36 12.40 -2.56
CA GLY A 59 -10.14 11.15 -2.56
C GLY A 59 -9.35 9.97 -1.97
N ALA A 60 -8.07 9.82 -2.35
CA ALA A 60 -7.21 8.77 -1.82
C ALA A 60 -6.93 8.95 -0.31
N LEU A 61 -6.71 10.18 0.15
CA LEU A 61 -6.51 10.48 1.57
C LEU A 61 -7.78 10.22 2.38
N VAL A 62 -8.96 10.60 1.88
CA VAL A 62 -10.25 10.32 2.53
C VAL A 62 -10.50 8.81 2.60
N ALA A 63 -10.23 8.07 1.52
CA ALA A 63 -10.34 6.61 1.53
C ALA A 63 -9.37 5.96 2.53
N CYS A 64 -8.12 6.46 2.61
CA CYS A 64 -7.13 6.00 3.57
C CYS A 64 -7.58 6.28 5.02
N ALA A 65 -8.01 7.49 5.33
CA ALA A 65 -8.53 7.85 6.65
C ALA A 65 -9.77 7.03 7.02
N GLY A 66 -10.67 6.79 6.05
CA GLY A 66 -11.84 5.94 6.22
C GLY A 66 -11.47 4.49 6.55
N GLU A 67 -10.48 3.90 5.86
CA GLU A 67 -9.99 2.56 6.16
C GLU A 67 -9.41 2.50 7.58
N LEU A 68 -8.56 3.47 7.95
CA LEU A 68 -7.95 3.52 9.28
C LEU A 68 -8.98 3.68 10.40
N ALA A 69 -10.05 4.43 10.17
CA ALA A 69 -11.15 4.58 11.11
C ALA A 69 -12.02 3.32 11.20
N ALA A 70 -12.44 2.78 10.04
CA ALA A 70 -13.29 1.59 9.96
C ALA A 70 -12.65 0.36 10.59
N ASP A 71 -11.33 0.20 10.45
CA ASP A 71 -10.60 -0.95 11.00
C ASP A 71 -10.57 -0.98 12.56
N LYS A 72 -10.97 0.10 13.20
CA LYS A 72 -11.11 0.19 14.66
C LYS A 72 -12.52 -0.12 15.16
N LEU A 73 -13.48 -0.29 14.25
CA LEU A 73 -14.87 -0.63 14.60
C LEU A 73 -15.00 -2.12 14.87
N PRO A 74 -15.80 -2.50 15.88
CA PRO A 74 -15.96 -3.93 16.28
C PRO A 74 -16.71 -4.77 15.25
N VAL A 75 -17.37 -4.13 14.28
CA VAL A 75 -18.14 -4.81 13.22
C VAL A 75 -17.32 -5.09 11.95
N THR A 76 -16.05 -4.67 11.92
CA THR A 76 -15.21 -4.81 10.72
C THR A 76 -14.79 -6.28 10.52
N PRO A 77 -15.08 -6.89 9.34
CA PRO A 77 -14.68 -8.25 9.05
C PRO A 77 -13.17 -8.45 9.11
N ALA A 78 -12.72 -9.64 9.48
CA ALA A 78 -11.31 -9.97 9.50
C ALA A 78 -10.69 -9.80 8.09
N ARG A 79 -9.45 -9.33 8.02
CA ARG A 79 -8.72 -9.07 6.76
C ARG A 79 -8.55 -10.28 5.86
N THR A 80 -8.61 -11.46 6.44
CA THR A 80 -8.50 -12.76 5.76
C THR A 80 -9.84 -13.33 5.32
N THR A 81 -10.96 -12.65 5.60
CA THR A 81 -12.24 -13.00 4.99
C THR A 81 -12.21 -12.69 3.50
N VAL A 82 -12.94 -13.46 2.71
CA VAL A 82 -12.83 -13.48 1.23
C VAL A 82 -12.92 -12.09 0.61
N GLY A 83 -13.90 -11.27 0.98
CA GLY A 83 -14.10 -9.94 0.42
C GLY A 83 -12.91 -8.98 0.67
N PRO A 84 -12.58 -8.67 1.93
CA PRO A 84 -11.43 -7.84 2.28
C PRO A 84 -10.11 -8.38 1.74
N PHE A 85 -9.91 -9.70 1.70
CA PHE A 85 -8.70 -10.30 1.16
C PHE A 85 -8.57 -10.06 -0.34
N LEU A 86 -9.62 -10.31 -1.13
CA LEU A 86 -9.63 -10.07 -2.58
C LEU A 86 -9.42 -8.58 -2.90
N GLN A 87 -10.04 -7.68 -2.13
CA GLN A 87 -9.81 -6.24 -2.27
C GLN A 87 -8.33 -5.89 -2.09
N ARG A 88 -7.65 -6.45 -1.09
CA ARG A 88 -6.22 -6.21 -0.83
C ARG A 88 -5.34 -6.74 -1.95
N LEU A 89 -5.63 -7.95 -2.46
CA LEU A 89 -4.94 -8.50 -3.62
C LEU A 89 -5.12 -7.60 -4.85
N ALA A 90 -6.34 -7.14 -5.12
CA ALA A 90 -6.62 -6.24 -6.24
C ALA A 90 -5.90 -4.91 -6.10
N THR A 91 -5.93 -4.30 -4.89
CA THR A 91 -5.23 -3.04 -4.63
C THR A 91 -3.71 -3.21 -4.76
N GLY A 92 -3.13 -4.25 -4.13
CA GLY A 92 -1.71 -4.53 -4.23
C GLY A 92 -1.27 -4.81 -5.66
N GLY A 93 -2.08 -5.57 -6.41
CA GLY A 93 -1.84 -5.81 -7.84
C GLY A 93 -1.87 -4.53 -8.67
N THR A 94 -2.84 -3.65 -8.43
CA THR A 94 -2.93 -2.36 -9.12
C THR A 94 -1.74 -1.46 -8.81
N VAL A 95 -1.34 -1.36 -7.55
CA VAL A 95 -0.16 -0.62 -7.08
C VAL A 95 1.11 -1.18 -7.72
N GLY A 96 1.32 -2.49 -7.71
CA GLY A 96 2.48 -3.13 -8.32
C GLY A 96 2.54 -2.94 -9.83
N ALA A 97 1.39 -3.01 -10.53
CA ALA A 97 1.29 -2.72 -11.95
C ALA A 97 1.68 -1.27 -12.27
N ALA A 98 1.25 -0.32 -11.44
CA ALA A 98 1.58 1.10 -11.60
C ALA A 98 3.08 1.35 -11.38
N VAL A 99 3.70 0.74 -10.36
CA VAL A 99 5.15 0.81 -10.11
C VAL A 99 5.96 0.29 -11.29
N HIS A 100 5.55 -0.84 -11.87
CA HIS A 100 6.21 -1.39 -13.05
C HIS A 100 6.01 -0.51 -14.28
N TYR A 101 4.84 0.10 -14.42
CA TYR A 101 4.58 1.03 -15.51
C TYR A 101 5.48 2.26 -15.47
N ASP A 102 5.58 2.92 -14.30
CA ASP A 102 6.45 4.08 -14.09
C ASP A 102 7.92 3.76 -14.43
N ALA A 103 8.34 2.52 -14.18
CA ALA A 103 9.68 2.03 -14.49
C ALA A 103 9.84 1.47 -15.93
N GLY A 104 8.87 1.64 -16.80
CA GLY A 104 8.92 1.11 -18.18
C GLY A 104 8.92 -0.42 -18.28
N ARG A 105 8.41 -1.14 -17.26
CA ARG A 105 8.42 -2.60 -17.16
C ARG A 105 7.03 -3.21 -17.39
N PRO A 106 6.95 -4.53 -17.68
CA PRO A 106 5.67 -5.20 -17.89
C PRO A 106 4.75 -5.10 -16.68
N ARG A 107 3.57 -4.49 -16.86
CA ARG A 107 2.56 -4.30 -15.82
C ARG A 107 2.09 -5.61 -15.18
N ALA A 108 1.97 -6.67 -15.99
CA ALA A 108 1.49 -7.97 -15.51
C ALA A 108 2.39 -8.55 -14.41
N LEU A 109 3.73 -8.44 -14.57
CA LEU A 109 4.67 -8.89 -13.55
C LEU A 109 4.55 -8.05 -12.28
N GLY A 110 4.42 -6.70 -12.43
CA GLY A 110 4.19 -5.83 -11.29
C GLY A 110 2.90 -6.16 -10.55
N ALA A 111 1.82 -6.45 -11.29
CA ALA A 111 0.54 -6.85 -10.72
C ALA A 111 0.65 -8.15 -9.91
N LEU A 112 1.34 -9.16 -10.44
CA LEU A 112 1.55 -10.44 -9.75
C LEU A 112 2.38 -10.25 -8.46
N LEU A 113 3.47 -9.49 -8.53
CA LEU A 113 4.32 -9.19 -7.37
C LEU A 113 3.57 -8.39 -6.32
N GLY A 114 2.81 -7.37 -6.73
CA GLY A 114 2.01 -6.55 -5.83
C GLY A 114 0.89 -7.35 -5.16
N ALA A 115 0.19 -8.21 -5.90
CA ALA A 115 -0.81 -9.11 -5.33
C ALA A 115 -0.20 -10.13 -4.36
N ALA A 116 0.94 -10.75 -4.72
CA ALA A 116 1.67 -11.65 -3.85
C ALA A 116 2.11 -10.96 -2.55
N GLY A 117 2.65 -9.74 -2.66
CA GLY A 117 2.98 -8.89 -1.53
C GLY A 117 1.76 -8.62 -0.64
N ALA A 118 0.61 -8.28 -1.23
CA ALA A 118 -0.62 -8.01 -0.49
C ALA A 118 -1.14 -9.25 0.26
N GLY A 119 -1.08 -10.42 -0.34
CA GLY A 119 -1.41 -11.67 0.33
C GLY A 119 -0.51 -11.93 1.54
N ALA A 120 0.81 -11.77 1.36
CA ALA A 120 1.79 -11.92 2.44
C ALA A 120 1.57 -10.90 3.56
N GLY A 121 1.31 -9.62 3.21
CA GLY A 121 1.04 -8.55 4.17
C GLY A 121 -0.24 -8.78 4.98
N ALA A 122 -1.33 -9.19 4.32
CA ALA A 122 -2.58 -9.51 4.98
C ALA A 122 -2.41 -10.66 6.00
N TRP A 123 -1.71 -11.72 5.59
CA TRP A 123 -1.42 -12.85 6.46
C TRP A 123 -0.53 -12.46 7.63
N ALA A 124 0.61 -11.77 7.34
CA ALA A 124 1.56 -11.35 8.36
C ALA A 124 0.92 -10.39 9.39
N GLY A 125 0.13 -9.41 8.92
CA GLY A 125 -0.58 -8.47 9.79
C GLY A 125 -1.58 -9.17 10.72
N THR A 126 -2.32 -10.17 10.20
CA THR A 126 -3.24 -10.95 11.03
C THR A 126 -2.49 -11.75 12.10
N ARG A 127 -1.37 -12.39 11.73
CA ARG A 127 -0.52 -13.14 12.68
C ARG A 127 0.12 -12.24 13.72
N ALA A 128 0.70 -11.11 13.28
CA ALA A 128 1.35 -10.15 14.17
C ALA A 128 0.36 -9.58 15.20
N ARG A 129 -0.86 -9.25 14.77
CA ARG A 129 -1.91 -8.74 15.66
C ARG A 129 -2.31 -9.78 16.72
N GLY A 130 -2.54 -11.05 16.33
CA GLY A 130 -2.85 -12.14 17.27
C GLY A 130 -1.74 -12.31 18.30
N PHE A 131 -0.51 -12.46 17.84
CA PHE A 131 0.66 -12.63 18.71
C PHE A 131 0.89 -11.45 19.67
N SER A 132 0.73 -10.22 19.18
CA SER A 132 0.88 -9.02 20.01
C SER A 132 -0.22 -8.91 21.06
N ALA A 133 -1.47 -9.22 20.71
CA ALA A 133 -2.59 -9.23 21.65
C ALA A 133 -2.37 -10.21 22.81
N GLU A 134 -1.93 -11.44 22.49
CA GLU A 134 -1.65 -12.46 23.49
C GLU A 134 -0.50 -12.09 24.43
N ARG A 135 0.56 -11.43 23.91
CA ARG A 135 1.74 -11.10 24.70
C ARG A 135 1.65 -9.83 25.52
N THR A 136 0.96 -8.81 24.99
CA THR A 136 0.97 -7.48 25.60
C THR A 136 -0.31 -7.17 26.39
N GLY A 137 -1.40 -7.88 26.12
CA GLY A 137 -2.71 -7.57 26.69
C GLY A 137 -3.25 -6.18 26.28
N LEU A 138 -2.62 -5.51 25.30
CA LEU A 138 -3.01 -4.18 24.86
C LEU A 138 -4.37 -4.20 24.16
N PRO A 139 -5.19 -3.15 24.34
CA PRO A 139 -6.46 -3.01 23.64
C PRO A 139 -6.26 -3.03 22.10
N GLY A 140 -7.16 -3.71 21.39
CA GLY A 140 -7.14 -3.83 19.93
C GLY A 140 -6.91 -2.51 19.16
N PRO A 141 -7.53 -1.37 19.55
CA PRO A 141 -7.28 -0.07 18.90
C PRO A 141 -5.84 0.43 18.98
N LEU A 142 -5.12 0.16 20.08
CA LEU A 142 -3.71 0.53 20.22
C LEU A 142 -2.81 -0.32 19.33
N LEU A 143 -3.06 -1.62 19.26
CA LEU A 143 -2.37 -2.52 18.34
C LEU A 143 -2.64 -2.12 16.88
N GLY A 144 -3.87 -1.73 16.56
CA GLY A 144 -4.22 -1.19 15.25
C GLY A 144 -3.46 0.10 14.92
N ALA A 145 -3.32 1.02 15.86
CA ALA A 145 -2.57 2.26 15.65
C ALA A 145 -1.06 1.99 15.44
N ALA A 146 -0.47 1.08 16.18
CA ALA A 146 0.92 0.67 15.98
C ALA A 146 1.14 0.07 14.59
N GLU A 147 0.22 -0.77 14.13
CA GLU A 147 0.25 -1.35 12.79
C GLU A 147 0.08 -0.28 11.70
N ASP A 148 -0.78 0.73 11.91
CA ASP A 148 -0.94 1.86 11.02
C ASP A 148 0.39 2.62 10.85
N LEU A 149 1.10 2.89 11.94
CA LEU A 149 2.41 3.55 11.92
C LEU A 149 3.45 2.72 11.15
N VAL A 150 3.48 1.40 11.36
CA VAL A 150 4.38 0.50 10.63
C VAL A 150 4.06 0.51 9.13
N ALA A 151 2.79 0.42 8.75
CA ALA A 151 2.38 0.41 7.35
C ALA A 151 2.72 1.73 6.65
N VAL A 152 2.42 2.88 7.28
CA VAL A 152 2.76 4.20 6.75
C VAL A 152 4.27 4.38 6.68
N GLY A 153 5.00 4.05 7.74
CA GLY A 153 6.47 4.15 7.78
C GLY A 153 7.13 3.33 6.67
N LEU A 154 6.74 2.07 6.49
CA LEU A 154 7.23 1.21 5.41
C LEU A 154 6.94 1.82 4.03
N ALA A 155 5.71 2.27 3.79
CA ALA A 155 5.35 2.86 2.52
C ALA A 155 6.17 4.12 2.21
N VAL A 156 6.35 5.01 3.21
CA VAL A 156 7.17 6.22 3.07
C VAL A 156 8.62 5.86 2.77
N VAL A 157 9.20 4.89 3.47
CA VAL A 157 10.58 4.44 3.22
C VAL A 157 10.72 3.89 1.80
N VAL A 158 9.79 3.04 1.34
CA VAL A 158 9.84 2.47 -0.01
C VAL A 158 9.75 3.56 -1.08
N VAL A 159 8.84 4.52 -0.91
CA VAL A 159 8.68 5.64 -1.86
C VAL A 159 9.87 6.58 -1.82
N ALA A 160 10.38 6.93 -0.62
CA ALA A 160 11.53 7.81 -0.42
C ALA A 160 12.85 7.21 -0.92
N SER A 161 13.00 5.88 -0.89
CA SER A 161 14.16 5.19 -1.46
C SER A 161 14.25 5.32 -3.00
N GLY A 162 13.29 5.99 -3.62
CA GLY A 162 13.20 6.17 -5.05
C GLY A 162 12.79 4.88 -5.75
N LEU A 163 11.59 4.88 -6.30
CA LEU A 163 11.20 3.87 -7.27
C LEU A 163 12.05 4.13 -8.51
N SER A 164 13.04 3.25 -8.77
CA SER A 164 14.04 3.46 -9.82
C SER A 164 13.38 3.58 -11.19
N ARG A 165 13.42 4.77 -11.78
CA ARG A 165 13.31 4.92 -13.22
C ARG A 165 14.62 4.43 -13.81
N ALA A 166 14.59 3.26 -14.49
CA ALA A 166 15.73 2.72 -15.22
C ALA A 166 15.99 3.53 -16.48
#